data_f9c15073c55f4b5b64aaa9adeafa9105
#
_entry.id   f9c15073c55f4b5b64aaa9adeafa9105
#
_cell.length_a   1.000
_cell.length_b   1.000
_cell.length_c   1.000
_cell.angle_alpha   90.00
_cell.angle_beta   90.00
_cell.angle_gamma   90.00
#
_symmetry.space_group_name_H-M   'P 1'
#
loop_
_entity.id
_entity.type
_entity.pdbx_description
1 polymer ?
#
loop_
_entity_poly.entity_id
_entity_poly.type
_entity_poly.pdbx_seq_one_letter_code
_entity_poly.pdbx_strand_id
1 'polypeptide(L)'
;MADNIQPPIEFETPRLRLRQWQGSDLAPFAALAADPQVMEFLLPVPTRADSDALAARIRARIAGQGWGFWAVEHRESGEFAGFTGLNVPLAALPFSPCVEIGWRFARKWWGQGLATEAARAALQVGFERLGFDEIVAFTALGNLRSAAVMERLGMREDLDGAFDHPAVPEGHALRRHRLYRIARPKLG
;
A
#
# COMPACT_ATOMS: atom_id res chain seq x y z
N MET A 1 12.24 -21.40 22.48
CA MET A 1 11.41 -21.75 21.32
C MET A 1 11.94 -20.91 20.18
N ALA A 2 12.48 -21.53 19.11
CA ALA A 2 13.00 -20.80 17.97
C ALA A 2 11.79 -20.16 17.26
N ASP A 3 11.76 -18.83 17.21
CA ASP A 3 10.78 -18.09 16.42
C ASP A 3 10.89 -18.58 14.98
N ASN A 4 9.85 -19.21 14.51
CA ASN A 4 9.73 -19.69 13.14
C ASN A 4 9.51 -18.49 12.22
N ILE A 5 10.59 -17.70 12.04
CA ILE A 5 10.58 -16.52 11.15
C ILE A 5 10.48 -17.06 9.74
N GLN A 6 9.28 -17.02 9.18
CA GLN A 6 9.09 -17.36 7.77
C GLN A 6 9.78 -16.31 6.90
N PRO A 7 10.49 -16.73 5.84
CA PRO A 7 11.11 -15.79 4.94
C PRO A 7 10.04 -14.85 4.33
N PRO A 8 10.38 -13.58 4.07
CA PRO A 8 9.49 -12.66 3.41
C PRO A 8 8.92 -13.24 2.13
N ILE A 9 7.60 -13.09 1.94
CA ILE A 9 6.94 -13.43 0.69
C ILE A 9 7.42 -12.44 -0.37
N GLU A 10 8.03 -12.95 -1.44
CA GLU A 10 8.39 -12.18 -2.62
C GLU A 10 7.74 -12.79 -3.86
N PHE A 11 7.38 -11.97 -4.83
CA PHE A 11 6.70 -12.43 -6.04
C PHE A 11 6.89 -11.45 -7.19
N GLU A 12 6.61 -11.93 -8.39
CA GLU A 12 6.80 -11.18 -9.63
C GLU A 12 5.49 -11.09 -10.41
N THR A 13 5.41 -10.06 -11.21
CA THR A 13 4.41 -9.85 -12.26
C THR A 13 5.14 -9.74 -13.62
N PRO A 14 4.46 -9.59 -14.75
CA PRO A 14 5.16 -9.40 -16.02
C PRO A 14 6.18 -8.27 -16.03
N ARG A 15 5.90 -7.14 -15.33
CA ARG A 15 6.75 -5.94 -15.35
C ARG A 15 7.41 -5.61 -14.02
N LEU A 16 6.97 -6.21 -12.91
CA LEU A 16 7.37 -5.78 -11.57
C LEU A 16 7.87 -6.97 -10.74
N ARG A 17 8.77 -6.67 -9.79
CA ARG A 17 9.13 -7.52 -8.68
C ARG A 17 8.70 -6.85 -7.37
N LEU A 18 7.96 -7.58 -6.55
CA LEU A 18 7.56 -7.15 -5.21
C LEU A 18 8.41 -7.92 -4.21
N ARG A 19 9.23 -7.20 -3.46
CA ARG A 19 10.29 -7.76 -2.64
C ARG A 19 10.47 -7.05 -1.31
N GLN A 20 11.29 -7.64 -0.44
CA GLN A 20 11.75 -6.96 0.76
C GLN A 20 12.56 -5.69 0.40
N TRP A 21 12.49 -4.68 1.25
CA TRP A 21 13.20 -3.42 1.07
C TRP A 21 14.71 -3.59 1.21
N GLN A 22 15.46 -2.91 0.37
CA GLN A 22 16.92 -2.85 0.34
C GLN A 22 17.42 -1.45 0.72
N GLY A 23 18.70 -1.33 1.07
CA GLY A 23 19.31 -0.03 1.37
C GLY A 23 19.28 0.94 0.18
N SER A 24 19.37 0.40 -1.05
CA SER A 24 19.27 1.16 -2.30
C SER A 24 17.90 1.81 -2.54
N ASP A 25 16.83 1.33 -1.87
CA ASP A 25 15.47 1.87 -2.02
C ASP A 25 15.27 3.17 -1.23
N LEU A 26 16.10 3.43 -0.21
CA LEU A 26 15.90 4.54 0.71
C LEU A 26 15.99 5.91 0.03
N ALA A 27 16.96 6.10 -0.86
CA ALA A 27 17.13 7.37 -1.58
C ALA A 27 15.98 7.66 -2.56
N PRO A 28 15.57 6.73 -3.46
CA PRO A 28 14.43 6.95 -4.33
C PRO A 28 13.10 7.03 -3.55
N PHE A 29 12.95 6.34 -2.41
CA PHE A 29 11.78 6.47 -1.56
C PHE A 29 11.68 7.86 -0.92
N ALA A 30 12.79 8.42 -0.44
CA ALA A 30 12.82 9.77 0.09
C ALA A 30 12.48 10.82 -1.00
N ALA A 31 13.00 10.64 -2.22
CA ALA A 31 12.64 11.49 -3.35
C ALA A 31 11.13 11.42 -3.69
N LEU A 32 10.55 10.22 -3.66
CA LEU A 32 9.12 10.00 -3.83
C LEU A 32 8.31 10.68 -2.72
N ALA A 33 8.74 10.58 -1.46
CA ALA A 33 8.09 11.20 -0.31
C ALA A 33 8.22 12.73 -0.28
N ALA A 34 9.18 13.29 -0.99
CA ALA A 34 9.36 14.72 -1.15
C ALA A 34 8.62 15.32 -2.37
N ASP A 35 8.09 14.48 -3.27
CA ASP A 35 7.34 14.96 -4.45
C ASP A 35 5.92 15.42 -4.02
N PRO A 36 5.60 16.73 -4.13
CA PRO A 36 4.32 17.26 -3.68
C PRO A 36 3.12 16.68 -4.43
N GLN A 37 3.29 16.24 -5.67
CA GLN A 37 2.20 15.61 -6.43
C GLN A 37 1.93 14.17 -5.95
N VAL A 38 2.97 13.45 -5.54
CA VAL A 38 2.82 12.13 -4.93
C VAL A 38 2.17 12.24 -3.57
N MET A 39 2.52 13.28 -2.81
CA MET A 39 2.05 13.50 -1.44
C MET A 39 0.77 14.34 -1.35
N GLU A 40 0.19 14.75 -2.47
CA GLU A 40 -0.99 15.64 -2.54
C GLU A 40 -2.15 15.20 -1.61
N PHE A 41 -2.38 13.91 -1.47
CA PHE A 41 -3.44 13.32 -0.65
C PHE A 41 -2.93 12.54 0.55
N LEU A 42 -1.73 12.82 1.00
CA LEU A 42 -1.07 12.16 2.12
C LEU A 42 -0.54 13.20 3.12
N LEU A 43 -0.42 12.79 4.38
CA LEU A 43 0.28 13.62 5.34
C LEU A 43 1.77 13.71 4.97
N PRO A 44 2.39 14.88 5.13
CA PRO A 44 3.77 15.08 4.74
C PRO A 44 4.74 14.18 5.50
N VAL A 45 5.83 13.80 4.83
CA VAL A 45 7.01 13.18 5.44
C VAL A 45 8.11 14.25 5.41
N PRO A 46 8.30 15.02 6.51
CA PRO A 46 9.00 16.30 6.45
C PRO A 46 10.48 16.21 6.13
N THR A 47 11.14 15.12 6.57
CA THR A 47 12.60 15.00 6.45
C THR A 47 13.02 13.66 5.85
N ARG A 48 14.27 13.61 5.41
CA ARG A 48 14.91 12.36 4.98
C ARG A 48 14.91 11.32 6.12
N ALA A 49 15.17 11.74 7.34
CA ALA A 49 15.18 10.86 8.50
C ALA A 49 13.79 10.25 8.77
N ASP A 50 12.71 11.03 8.60
CA ASP A 50 11.33 10.52 8.74
C ASP A 50 11.01 9.49 7.65
N SER A 51 11.47 9.73 6.41
CA SER A 51 11.33 8.78 5.31
C SER A 51 12.08 7.47 5.59
N ASP A 52 13.33 7.55 6.04
CA ASP A 52 14.15 6.38 6.37
C ASP A 52 13.53 5.60 7.55
N ALA A 53 13.02 6.30 8.57
CA ALA A 53 12.30 5.68 9.70
C ALA A 53 11.01 4.98 9.25
N LEU A 54 10.27 5.56 8.31
CA LEU A 54 9.08 4.91 7.73
C LEU A 54 9.47 3.64 6.98
N ALA A 55 10.49 3.69 6.12
CA ALA A 55 11.01 2.51 5.40
C ALA A 55 11.48 1.42 6.37
N ALA A 56 12.18 1.79 7.46
CA ALA A 56 12.62 0.85 8.48
C ALA A 56 11.44 0.14 9.17
N ARG A 57 10.37 0.86 9.51
CA ARG A 57 9.16 0.25 10.09
C ARG A 57 8.47 -0.72 9.12
N ILE A 58 8.35 -0.35 7.85
CA ILE A 58 7.78 -1.21 6.80
C ILE A 58 8.63 -2.48 6.66
N ARG A 59 9.94 -2.32 6.56
CA ARG A 59 10.89 -3.44 6.45
C ARG A 59 10.83 -4.39 7.65
N ALA A 60 10.79 -3.84 8.86
CA ALA A 60 10.68 -4.62 10.09
C ALA A 60 9.37 -5.42 10.14
N ARG A 61 8.26 -4.84 9.68
CA ARG A 61 6.98 -5.55 9.62
C ARG A 61 7.04 -6.74 8.68
N ILE A 62 7.57 -6.58 7.47
CA ILE A 62 7.75 -7.70 6.52
C ILE A 62 8.67 -8.76 7.12
N ALA A 63 9.78 -8.38 7.76
CA ALA A 63 10.69 -9.31 8.40
C ALA A 63 10.04 -10.11 9.54
N GLY A 64 9.10 -9.50 10.28
CA GLY A 64 8.44 -10.12 11.43
C GLY A 64 7.28 -11.05 11.05
N GLN A 65 6.53 -10.75 9.99
CA GLN A 65 5.30 -11.49 9.63
C GLN A 65 5.30 -12.07 8.21
N GLY A 66 6.35 -11.83 7.43
CA GLY A 66 6.50 -12.35 6.06
C GLY A 66 5.83 -11.52 4.98
N TRP A 67 4.97 -10.55 5.30
CA TRP A 67 4.21 -9.73 4.36
C TRP A 67 4.04 -8.29 4.85
N GLY A 68 3.71 -7.38 3.95
CA GLY A 68 3.53 -5.97 4.30
C GLY A 68 3.45 -5.09 3.04
N PHE A 69 3.96 -3.87 3.13
CA PHE A 69 4.16 -3.00 1.98
C PHE A 69 5.49 -3.33 1.30
N TRP A 70 5.47 -4.15 0.27
CA TRP A 70 6.65 -4.54 -0.52
C TRP A 70 7.22 -3.37 -1.30
N ALA A 71 8.53 -3.29 -1.38
CA ALA A 71 9.21 -2.47 -2.38
C ALA A 71 8.88 -3.01 -3.78
N VAL A 72 8.53 -2.12 -4.70
CA VAL A 72 8.24 -2.46 -6.09
C VAL A 72 9.40 -2.05 -6.96
N GLU A 73 10.00 -3.03 -7.61
CA GLU A 73 11.08 -2.87 -8.59
C GLU A 73 10.54 -3.07 -9.99
N HIS A 74 10.87 -2.17 -10.91
CA HIS A 74 10.58 -2.36 -12.33
C HIS A 74 11.61 -3.32 -12.93
N ARG A 75 11.17 -4.47 -13.43
CA ARG A 75 12.06 -5.60 -13.77
C ARG A 75 13.05 -5.28 -14.89
N GLU A 76 12.64 -4.53 -15.90
CA GLU A 76 13.49 -4.21 -17.04
C GLU A 76 14.63 -3.26 -16.66
N SER A 77 14.34 -2.23 -15.85
CA SER A 77 15.34 -1.22 -15.47
C SER A 77 16.03 -1.48 -14.14
N GLY A 78 15.50 -2.37 -13.31
CA GLY A 78 15.97 -2.59 -11.93
C GLY A 78 15.69 -1.43 -10.98
N GLU A 79 14.94 -0.42 -11.42
CA GLU A 79 14.68 0.77 -10.61
C GLU A 79 13.55 0.57 -9.60
N PHE A 80 13.70 1.17 -8.42
CA PHE A 80 12.63 1.29 -7.45
C PHE A 80 11.50 2.16 -8.02
N ALA A 81 10.31 1.58 -8.14
CA ALA A 81 9.14 2.27 -8.67
C ALA A 81 8.23 2.86 -7.58
N GLY A 82 8.30 2.31 -6.38
CA GLY A 82 7.44 2.67 -5.28
C GLY A 82 7.22 1.52 -4.31
N PHE A 83 6.08 1.48 -3.66
CA PHE A 83 5.67 0.35 -2.84
C PHE A 83 4.18 0.05 -3.01
N THR A 84 3.82 -1.17 -2.76
CA THR A 84 2.43 -1.62 -2.59
C THR A 84 2.37 -2.83 -1.68
N GLY A 85 1.20 -3.11 -1.14
CA GLY A 85 1.01 -4.31 -0.34
C GLY A 85 -0.11 -4.21 0.67
N LEU A 86 -0.06 -5.13 1.63
CA LEU A 86 -1.08 -5.34 2.63
C LEU A 86 -0.60 -4.86 4.00
N ASN A 87 -1.52 -4.33 4.80
CA ASN A 87 -1.21 -3.82 6.12
C ASN A 87 -2.39 -3.97 7.07
N VAL A 88 -2.10 -4.19 8.34
CA VAL A 88 -3.09 -3.99 9.41
C VAL A 88 -2.88 -2.58 9.95
N PRO A 89 -3.84 -1.66 9.81
CA PRO A 89 -3.71 -0.30 10.31
C PRO A 89 -3.40 -0.27 11.81
N LEU A 90 -2.48 0.63 12.21
CA LEU A 90 -2.17 0.81 13.64
C LEU A 90 -3.28 1.58 14.38
N ALA A 91 -3.92 2.52 13.68
CA ALA A 91 -5.06 3.25 14.22
C ALA A 91 -6.32 2.39 14.18
N ALA A 92 -7.11 2.43 15.25
CA ALA A 92 -8.44 1.85 15.25
C ALA A 92 -9.34 2.63 14.28
N LEU A 93 -9.78 1.96 13.21
CA LEU A 93 -10.71 2.49 12.22
C LEU A 93 -12.13 2.02 12.57
N PRO A 94 -13.19 2.72 12.11
CA PRO A 94 -14.57 2.33 12.40
C PRO A 94 -14.94 0.91 11.97
N PHE A 95 -14.18 0.35 11.03
CA PHE A 95 -14.36 -1.00 10.47
C PHE A 95 -13.23 -1.98 10.87
N SER A 96 -12.44 -1.64 11.89
CA SER A 96 -11.43 -2.56 12.46
C SER A 96 -12.09 -3.73 13.19
N PRO A 97 -11.47 -4.93 13.19
CA PRO A 97 -10.20 -5.25 12.56
C PRO A 97 -10.31 -5.38 11.05
N CYS A 98 -9.29 -4.93 10.32
CA CYS A 98 -9.26 -5.02 8.86
C CYS A 98 -7.84 -5.20 8.34
N VAL A 99 -7.73 -5.69 7.11
CA VAL A 99 -6.51 -5.65 6.31
C VAL A 99 -6.72 -4.66 5.19
N GLU A 100 -5.83 -3.68 5.10
CA GLU A 100 -5.83 -2.70 4.02
C GLU A 100 -4.86 -3.07 2.92
N ILE A 101 -5.17 -2.68 1.70
CA ILE A 101 -4.21 -2.60 0.60
C ILE A 101 -3.88 -1.15 0.31
N GLY A 102 -2.60 -0.84 0.11
CA GLY A 102 -2.13 0.49 -0.23
C GLY A 102 -1.02 0.49 -1.26
N TRP A 103 -0.81 1.63 -1.90
CA TRP A 103 0.23 1.84 -2.90
C TRP A 103 0.70 3.28 -2.92
N ARG A 104 1.96 3.45 -3.31
CA ARG A 104 2.55 4.75 -3.61
C ARG A 104 3.66 4.56 -4.65
N PHE A 105 3.53 5.21 -5.79
CA PHE A 105 4.46 5.13 -6.91
C PHE A 105 5.06 6.49 -7.23
N ALA A 106 6.33 6.49 -7.61
CA ALA A 106 6.97 7.69 -8.12
C ALA A 106 6.30 8.14 -9.43
N ARG A 107 6.19 9.45 -9.60
CA ARG A 107 5.42 10.08 -10.69
C ARG A 107 5.78 9.60 -12.09
N LYS A 108 7.07 9.30 -12.33
CA LYS A 108 7.53 8.78 -13.63
C LYS A 108 6.89 7.44 -14.03
N TRP A 109 6.31 6.71 -13.07
CA TRP A 109 5.67 5.43 -13.27
C TRP A 109 4.13 5.52 -13.37
N TRP A 110 3.57 6.73 -13.28
CA TRP A 110 2.13 6.91 -13.38
C TRP A 110 1.62 6.73 -14.83
N GLY A 111 0.31 6.44 -14.97
CA GLY A 111 -0.33 6.30 -16.28
C GLY A 111 -0.03 5.00 -17.01
N GLN A 112 0.87 4.17 -16.49
CA GLN A 112 1.34 2.93 -17.12
C GLN A 112 0.62 1.66 -16.62
N GLY A 113 -0.32 1.80 -15.68
CA GLY A 113 -1.05 0.67 -15.08
C GLY A 113 -0.27 -0.12 -14.03
N LEU A 114 0.95 0.29 -13.66
CA LEU A 114 1.84 -0.46 -12.76
C LEU A 114 1.27 -0.58 -11.35
N ALA A 115 0.62 0.48 -10.82
CA ALA A 115 -0.03 0.41 -9.51
C ALA A 115 -1.16 -0.63 -9.49
N THR A 116 -1.96 -0.72 -10.54
CA THR A 116 -3.02 -1.74 -10.66
C THR A 116 -2.44 -3.14 -10.78
N GLU A 117 -1.36 -3.32 -11.56
CA GLU A 117 -0.68 -4.61 -11.72
C GLU A 117 -0.12 -5.10 -10.39
N ALA A 118 0.64 -4.27 -9.69
CA ALA A 118 1.23 -4.60 -8.41
C ALA A 118 0.18 -4.88 -7.33
N ALA A 119 -0.84 -4.04 -7.22
CA ALA A 119 -1.90 -4.19 -6.23
C ALA A 119 -2.74 -5.45 -6.50
N ARG A 120 -3.01 -5.81 -7.76
CA ARG A 120 -3.71 -7.06 -8.12
C ARG A 120 -2.94 -8.29 -7.65
N ALA A 121 -1.63 -8.31 -7.86
CA ALA A 121 -0.78 -9.41 -7.39
C ALA A 121 -0.73 -9.46 -5.85
N ALA A 122 -0.71 -8.30 -5.18
CA ALA A 122 -0.77 -8.25 -3.72
C ALA A 122 -2.12 -8.75 -3.17
N LEU A 123 -3.25 -8.42 -3.82
CA LEU A 123 -4.57 -8.98 -3.47
C LEU A 123 -4.59 -10.51 -3.62
N GLN A 124 -4.02 -11.03 -4.72
CA GLN A 124 -3.93 -12.46 -4.93
C GLN A 124 -3.14 -13.15 -3.82
N VAL A 125 -2.00 -12.61 -3.41
CA VAL A 125 -1.23 -13.11 -2.26
C VAL A 125 -2.09 -13.07 -0.99
N GLY A 126 -2.81 -11.97 -0.76
CA GLY A 126 -3.70 -11.82 0.41
C GLY A 126 -4.78 -12.89 0.48
N PHE A 127 -5.43 -13.18 -0.65
CA PHE A 127 -6.51 -14.16 -0.69
C PHE A 127 -6.03 -15.61 -0.74
N GLU A 128 -5.04 -15.92 -1.57
CA GLU A 128 -4.63 -17.31 -1.86
C GLU A 128 -3.59 -17.83 -0.86
N ARG A 129 -2.63 -16.98 -0.44
CA ARG A 129 -1.52 -17.40 0.42
C ARG A 129 -1.74 -17.05 1.90
N LEU A 130 -2.32 -15.87 2.18
CA LEU A 130 -2.53 -15.40 3.55
C LEU A 130 -3.93 -15.72 4.08
N GLY A 131 -4.86 -16.06 3.19
CA GLY A 131 -6.16 -16.55 3.58
C GLY A 131 -7.15 -15.49 4.05
N PHE A 132 -6.95 -14.20 3.73
CA PHE A 132 -7.90 -13.15 4.10
C PHE A 132 -9.23 -13.31 3.36
N ASP A 133 -10.34 -13.02 4.04
CA ASP A 133 -11.68 -13.09 3.46
C ASP A 133 -12.12 -11.78 2.83
N GLU A 134 -11.63 -10.66 3.37
CA GLU A 134 -11.87 -9.31 2.85
C GLU A 134 -10.59 -8.47 2.96
N ILE A 135 -10.40 -7.60 1.98
CA ILE A 135 -9.36 -6.57 2.00
C ILE A 135 -10.02 -5.24 1.67
N VAL A 136 -9.65 -4.20 2.41
CA VAL A 136 -10.17 -2.85 2.22
C VAL A 136 -9.11 -1.92 1.61
N ALA A 137 -9.56 -0.82 1.03
CA ALA A 137 -8.70 0.32 0.69
C ALA A 137 -9.46 1.60 1.01
N PHE A 138 -8.74 2.63 1.40
CA PHE A 138 -9.35 3.92 1.69
C PHE A 138 -8.41 5.06 1.26
N THR A 139 -9.01 6.19 0.96
CA THR A 139 -8.27 7.39 0.54
C THR A 139 -9.09 8.64 0.78
N ALA A 140 -8.42 9.80 0.88
CA ALA A 140 -9.09 11.09 0.96
C ALA A 140 -10.07 11.28 -0.21
N LEU A 141 -11.22 11.93 0.03
CA LEU A 141 -12.31 12.06 -0.95
C LEU A 141 -11.85 12.60 -2.32
N GLY A 142 -10.91 13.54 -2.34
CA GLY A 142 -10.40 14.16 -3.57
C GLY A 142 -9.44 13.29 -4.39
N ASN A 143 -8.97 12.17 -3.84
CA ASN A 143 -7.98 11.33 -4.51
C ASN A 143 -8.60 10.39 -5.55
N LEU A 144 -9.07 10.97 -6.66
CA LEU A 144 -9.70 10.23 -7.75
C LEU A 144 -8.75 9.25 -8.44
N ARG A 145 -7.44 9.51 -8.40
CA ARG A 145 -6.42 8.60 -8.97
C ARG A 145 -6.41 7.25 -8.23
N SER A 146 -6.40 7.29 -6.90
CA SER A 146 -6.48 6.05 -6.10
C SER A 146 -7.82 5.37 -6.23
N ALA A 147 -8.93 6.11 -6.24
CA ALA A 147 -10.27 5.55 -6.47
C ALA A 147 -10.33 4.78 -7.79
N ALA A 148 -9.82 5.35 -8.88
CA ALA A 148 -9.79 4.67 -10.18
C ALA A 148 -8.93 3.39 -10.18
N VAL A 149 -7.88 3.29 -9.35
CA VAL A 149 -7.13 2.04 -9.17
C VAL A 149 -7.98 1.02 -8.41
N MET A 150 -8.65 1.41 -7.33
CA MET A 150 -9.55 0.54 -6.55
C MET A 150 -10.64 -0.07 -7.44
N GLU A 151 -11.27 0.75 -8.29
CA GLU A 151 -12.30 0.30 -9.24
C GLU A 151 -11.74 -0.69 -10.27
N ARG A 152 -10.55 -0.44 -10.83
CA ARG A 152 -9.89 -1.38 -11.77
C ARG A 152 -9.48 -2.71 -11.12
N LEU A 153 -9.29 -2.71 -9.81
CA LEU A 153 -9.07 -3.92 -9.02
C LEU A 153 -10.35 -4.71 -8.74
N GLY A 154 -11.52 -4.14 -9.06
CA GLY A 154 -12.83 -4.73 -8.77
C GLY A 154 -13.30 -4.47 -7.35
N MET A 155 -12.68 -3.56 -6.63
CA MET A 155 -13.16 -3.12 -5.32
C MET A 155 -14.44 -2.30 -5.47
N ARG A 156 -15.34 -2.41 -4.50
CA ARG A 156 -16.60 -1.65 -4.47
C ARG A 156 -16.56 -0.59 -3.40
N GLU A 157 -16.99 0.61 -3.75
CA GLU A 157 -17.12 1.69 -2.77
C GLU A 157 -18.25 1.35 -1.79
N ASP A 158 -17.93 1.44 -0.50
CA ASP A 158 -18.88 1.37 0.61
C ASP A 158 -19.37 2.80 0.87
N LEU A 159 -20.51 3.15 0.28
CA LEU A 159 -21.03 4.54 0.33
C LEU A 159 -21.37 5.00 1.76
N ASP A 160 -21.76 4.07 2.62
CA ASP A 160 -22.04 4.33 4.04
C ASP A 160 -20.78 4.25 4.90
N GLY A 161 -19.70 3.70 4.36
CA GLY A 161 -18.42 3.49 5.03
C GLY A 161 -17.47 4.69 5.02
N ALA A 162 -17.87 5.84 4.48
CA ALA A 162 -17.04 7.03 4.51
C ALA A 162 -16.77 7.48 5.95
N PHE A 163 -15.51 7.81 6.30
CA PHE A 163 -15.10 8.06 7.67
C PHE A 163 -14.04 9.16 7.78
N ASP A 164 -13.88 9.68 8.98
CA ASP A 164 -12.82 10.62 9.32
C ASP A 164 -11.59 9.85 9.82
N HIS A 165 -10.48 9.94 9.08
CA HIS A 165 -9.28 9.18 9.40
C HIS A 165 -8.64 9.70 10.70
N PRO A 166 -8.48 8.85 11.75
CA PRO A 166 -8.08 9.31 13.08
C PRO A 166 -6.66 9.88 13.15
N ALA A 167 -5.77 9.49 12.24
CA ALA A 167 -4.42 10.03 12.17
C ALA A 167 -4.34 11.40 11.47
N VAL A 168 -5.45 11.89 10.89
CA VAL A 168 -5.49 13.21 10.22
C VAL A 168 -6.13 14.22 11.17
N PRO A 169 -5.49 15.38 11.44
CA PRO A 169 -6.01 16.38 12.36
C PRO A 169 -7.44 16.81 12.03
N GLU A 170 -8.18 17.17 13.06
CA GLU A 170 -9.53 17.72 12.92
C GLU A 170 -9.52 19.00 12.07
N GLY A 171 -10.51 19.14 11.18
CA GLY A 171 -10.58 20.27 10.26
C GLY A 171 -9.64 20.20 9.05
N HIS A 172 -8.75 19.22 8.97
CA HIS A 172 -7.86 19.07 7.84
C HIS A 172 -8.60 18.56 6.59
N ALA A 173 -8.31 19.12 5.42
CA ALA A 173 -9.00 18.79 4.16
C ALA A 173 -8.89 17.31 3.75
N LEU A 174 -7.81 16.62 4.18
CA LEU A 174 -7.60 15.20 3.90
C LEU A 174 -8.27 14.26 4.91
N ARG A 175 -8.99 14.78 5.93
CA ARG A 175 -9.51 13.96 7.02
C ARG A 175 -10.60 13.00 6.55
N ARG A 176 -11.51 13.45 5.70
CA ARG A 176 -12.62 12.62 5.20
C ARG A 176 -12.15 11.67 4.12
N HIS A 177 -12.36 10.37 4.35
CA HIS A 177 -11.97 9.28 3.46
C HIS A 177 -13.18 8.54 2.92
N ARG A 178 -13.06 8.04 1.69
CA ARG A 178 -13.92 7.00 1.13
C ARG A 178 -13.31 5.63 1.42
N LEU A 179 -14.18 4.64 1.55
CA LEU A 179 -13.83 3.25 1.82
C LEU A 179 -14.23 2.38 0.63
N TYR A 180 -13.34 1.49 0.23
CA TYR A 180 -13.58 0.45 -0.77
C TYR A 180 -13.32 -0.91 -0.17
N ARG A 181 -14.08 -1.93 -0.61
CA ARG A 181 -13.98 -3.31 -0.13
C ARG A 181 -13.88 -4.30 -1.28
N ILE A 182 -13.16 -5.37 -1.07
CA ILE A 182 -13.15 -6.53 -1.96
C ILE A 182 -13.11 -7.80 -1.11
N ALA A 183 -14.06 -8.68 -1.34
CA ALA A 183 -14.08 -10.00 -0.71
C ALA A 183 -13.30 -11.01 -1.56
N ARG A 184 -12.82 -12.07 -0.89
CA ARG A 184 -12.20 -13.21 -1.57
C ARG A 184 -13.17 -13.76 -2.62
N PRO A 185 -12.72 -13.98 -3.86
CA PRO A 185 -13.51 -14.67 -4.86
C PRO A 185 -13.93 -16.06 -4.35
N LYS A 186 -15.22 -16.38 -4.43
CA LYS A 186 -15.68 -17.75 -4.13
C LYS A 186 -15.13 -18.67 -5.22
N LEU A 187 -14.47 -19.74 -4.81
CA LEU A 187 -14.16 -20.82 -5.72
C LEU A 187 -15.50 -21.41 -6.19
N GLY A 188 -15.79 -21.28 -7.49
CA GLY A 188 -16.95 -21.87 -8.15
C GLY A 188 -16.83 -23.40 -8.25
#